data_43685578dcf61a5c5b30656643d2f5c6
#
_entry.id   43685578dcf61a5c5b30656643d2f5c6
#
_cell.length_a   1.000
_cell.length_b   1.000
_cell.length_c   1.000
_cell.angle_alpha   90.00
_cell.angle_beta   90.00
_cell.angle_gamma   90.00
#
_symmetry.space_group_name_H-M   'P 1'
#
loop_
_entity.id
_entity.type
_entity.pdbx_description
1 polymer ?
#
loop_
_entity_poly.entity_id
_entity_poly.type
_entity_poly.pdbx_seq_one_letter_code
_entity_poly.pdbx_strand_id
1 'polypeptide(L)'
;MEPAPAKAGGRPEAMEWCERNRIGYIFGLAGNPVLLRQVSPLAEDAALGRLAGEGDKVRRYDDFRYAAKSWKVERRVIARVEAGPQGADSRFIITNLPGLPKALYEKVYCARGQAENPRLRGGRL
;
A
#
# COMPACT_ATOMS: atom_id res chain seq x y z
N MET A 1 13.24 18.57 -18.29
CA MET A 1 12.41 17.84 -17.32
C MET A 1 11.85 18.83 -16.30
N GLU A 2 10.57 18.74 -16.02
CA GLU A 2 9.98 19.63 -15.03
C GLU A 2 10.42 19.24 -13.62
N PRO A 3 10.48 20.20 -12.71
CA PRO A 3 10.86 19.89 -11.33
C PRO A 3 9.82 19.02 -10.64
N ALA A 4 10.29 18.20 -9.71
CA ALA A 4 9.40 17.37 -8.92
C ALA A 4 8.54 18.24 -8.01
N PRO A 5 7.32 17.76 -7.67
CA PRO A 5 6.48 18.47 -6.70
C PRO A 5 7.16 18.60 -5.35
N ALA A 6 6.85 19.65 -4.63
CA ALA A 6 7.43 19.89 -3.32
C ALA A 6 7.07 18.79 -2.32
N LYS A 7 5.90 18.19 -2.48
CA LYS A 7 5.45 17.11 -1.60
C LYS A 7 5.07 15.91 -2.42
N ALA A 8 5.36 14.73 -1.87
CA ALA A 8 4.99 13.47 -2.47
C ALA A 8 4.03 12.74 -1.52
N GLY A 9 3.82 11.43 -1.73
CA GLY A 9 3.04 10.63 -0.82
C GLY A 9 1.56 10.54 -1.16
N GLY A 10 1.23 10.18 -2.38
CA GLY A 10 -0.15 9.93 -2.75
C GLY A 10 -0.92 11.13 -3.24
N ARG A 11 -0.28 12.25 -3.41
CA ARG A 11 -0.91 13.44 -3.97
C ARG A 11 -1.01 13.32 -5.48
N PRO A 12 -2.12 13.79 -6.06
CA PRO A 12 -2.30 13.67 -7.52
C PRO A 12 -1.15 14.28 -8.31
N GLU A 13 -0.63 15.44 -7.87
CA GLU A 13 0.45 16.11 -8.58
C GLU A 13 1.72 15.27 -8.63
N ALA A 14 2.05 14.62 -7.52
CA ALA A 14 3.24 13.78 -7.47
C ALA A 14 3.11 12.58 -8.39
N MET A 15 1.94 11.94 -8.37
CA MET A 15 1.70 10.79 -9.23
C MET A 15 1.70 11.18 -10.70
N GLU A 16 1.06 12.29 -11.04
CA GLU A 16 1.02 12.77 -12.42
C GLU A 16 2.41 13.12 -12.93
N TRP A 17 3.21 13.75 -12.08
CA TRP A 17 4.58 14.09 -12.45
C TRP A 17 5.38 12.83 -12.75
N CYS A 18 5.28 11.81 -11.89
CA CYS A 18 5.98 10.54 -12.11
C CYS A 18 5.53 9.87 -13.40
N GLU A 19 4.22 9.88 -13.65
CA GLU A 19 3.65 9.24 -14.84
C GLU A 19 4.12 9.93 -16.11
N ARG A 20 4.15 11.27 -16.12
CA ARG A 20 4.61 12.02 -17.28
C ARG A 20 6.10 11.80 -17.56
N ASN A 21 6.87 11.58 -16.52
CA ASN A 21 8.32 11.43 -16.65
C ASN A 21 8.75 9.96 -16.64
N ARG A 22 7.79 9.04 -16.71
CA ARG A 22 8.05 7.59 -16.76
C ARG A 22 8.89 7.11 -15.60
N ILE A 23 8.57 7.61 -14.42
CA ILE A 23 9.22 7.23 -13.17
C ILE A 23 8.29 6.34 -12.38
N GLY A 24 8.80 5.18 -11.96
CA GLY A 24 8.03 4.29 -11.09
C GLY A 24 7.85 4.89 -9.70
N TYR A 25 6.70 4.66 -9.10
CA TYR A 25 6.45 5.18 -7.76
C TYR A 25 5.67 4.17 -6.91
N ILE A 26 5.77 4.36 -5.62
CA ILE A 26 4.99 3.64 -4.65
C ILE A 26 4.79 4.56 -3.45
N PHE A 27 3.53 4.89 -3.14
CA PHE A 27 3.19 5.83 -2.08
C PHE A 27 2.17 5.20 -1.15
N GLY A 28 2.24 5.56 0.13
CA GLY A 28 1.19 5.20 1.06
C GLY A 28 -0.11 5.93 0.74
N LEU A 29 -1.23 5.27 1.01
CA LEU A 29 -2.55 5.84 0.78
C LEU A 29 -3.36 5.67 2.05
N ALA A 30 -3.91 6.77 2.57
CA ALA A 30 -4.75 6.71 3.75
C ALA A 30 -6.05 5.95 3.45
N GLY A 31 -6.48 5.13 4.39
CA GLY A 31 -7.72 4.40 4.25
C GLY A 31 -8.93 5.33 4.34
N ASN A 32 -10.02 4.91 3.74
CA ASN A 32 -11.29 5.60 3.82
C ASN A 32 -12.42 4.57 3.73
N PRO A 33 -13.68 4.96 3.96
CA PRO A 33 -14.77 3.98 3.95
C PRO A 33 -14.92 3.20 2.64
N VAL A 34 -14.63 3.84 1.51
CA VAL A 34 -14.72 3.14 0.22
C VAL A 34 -13.69 2.04 0.13
N LEU A 35 -12.43 2.36 0.47
CA LEU A 35 -11.34 1.39 0.44
C LEU A 35 -11.58 0.26 1.45
N LEU A 36 -12.05 0.60 2.63
CA LEU A 36 -12.32 -0.41 3.65
C LEU A 36 -13.43 -1.37 3.22
N ARG A 37 -14.46 -0.86 2.55
CA ARG A 37 -15.50 -1.74 2.01
C ARG A 37 -14.96 -2.63 0.91
N GLN A 38 -14.07 -2.09 0.09
CA GLN A 38 -13.46 -2.86 -1.01
C GLN A 38 -12.73 -4.10 -0.47
N VAL A 39 -12.06 -3.99 0.67
CA VAL A 39 -11.27 -5.10 1.22
C VAL A 39 -11.99 -5.87 2.31
N SER A 40 -13.24 -5.56 2.58
CA SER A 40 -14.00 -6.25 3.62
C SER A 40 -14.02 -7.77 3.45
N PRO A 41 -14.26 -8.32 2.24
CA PRO A 41 -14.19 -9.79 2.08
C PRO A 41 -12.81 -10.34 2.37
N LEU A 42 -11.77 -9.61 2.02
CA LEU A 42 -10.40 -10.04 2.28
C LEU A 42 -10.11 -10.05 3.78
N ALA A 43 -10.63 -9.06 4.49
CA ALA A 43 -10.48 -9.00 5.95
C ALA A 43 -11.19 -10.17 6.62
N GLU A 44 -12.36 -10.52 6.13
CA GLU A 44 -13.07 -11.69 6.64
C GLU A 44 -12.30 -12.97 6.40
N ASP A 45 -11.72 -13.11 5.21
CA ASP A 45 -10.93 -14.27 4.87
C ASP A 45 -9.70 -14.39 5.78
N ALA A 46 -9.03 -13.27 6.05
CA ALA A 46 -7.90 -13.28 6.97
C ALA A 46 -8.31 -13.68 8.38
N ALA A 47 -9.45 -13.18 8.84
CA ALA A 47 -9.96 -13.53 10.17
C ALA A 47 -10.30 -15.01 10.28
N LEU A 48 -10.93 -15.55 9.24
CA LEU A 48 -11.25 -16.98 9.20
C LEU A 48 -9.99 -17.83 9.17
N GLY A 49 -8.97 -17.39 8.43
CA GLY A 49 -7.70 -18.10 8.39
C GLY A 49 -7.06 -18.15 9.77
N ARG A 50 -7.12 -17.06 10.51
CA ARG A 50 -6.59 -17.03 11.86
C ARG A 50 -7.33 -18.00 12.79
N LEU A 51 -8.65 -17.99 12.71
CA LEU A 51 -9.47 -18.91 13.51
C LEU A 51 -9.20 -20.37 13.14
N ALA A 52 -8.86 -20.62 11.88
CA ALA A 52 -8.54 -21.96 11.40
C ALA A 52 -7.13 -22.40 11.74
N GLY A 53 -6.35 -21.57 12.43
CA GLY A 53 -5.03 -21.95 12.89
C GLY A 53 -3.90 -21.65 11.92
N GLU A 54 -4.10 -20.78 10.93
CA GLU A 54 -3.03 -20.44 10.00
C GLU A 54 -1.90 -19.67 10.66
N GLY A 55 -2.19 -19.01 11.78
CA GLY A 55 -1.17 -18.28 12.51
C GLY A 55 -1.81 -17.28 13.45
N ASP A 56 -0.96 -16.65 14.25
CA ASP A 56 -1.42 -15.62 15.19
C ASP A 56 -1.74 -14.33 14.49
N LYS A 57 -1.03 -14.06 13.40
CA LYS A 57 -1.30 -12.94 12.50
C LYS A 57 -1.38 -13.49 11.09
N VAL A 58 -2.49 -13.26 10.43
CA VAL A 58 -2.71 -13.76 9.08
C VAL A 58 -2.87 -12.57 8.15
N ARG A 59 -2.06 -12.52 7.11
CA ARG A 59 -2.09 -11.45 6.12
C ARG A 59 -2.68 -11.94 4.82
N ARG A 60 -3.38 -11.01 4.17
CA ARG A 60 -3.91 -11.22 2.83
C ARG A 60 -3.61 -9.97 2.01
N TYR A 61 -3.41 -10.16 0.71
CA TYR A 61 -3.08 -9.07 -0.20
C TYR A 61 -4.03 -9.10 -1.38
N ASP A 62 -4.35 -7.93 -1.89
CA ASP A 62 -5.16 -7.80 -3.09
C ASP A 62 -4.77 -6.51 -3.79
N ASP A 63 -5.15 -6.38 -5.05
CA ASP A 63 -4.99 -5.13 -5.76
C ASP A 63 -6.22 -4.87 -6.61
N PHE A 64 -6.45 -3.60 -6.88
CA PHE A 64 -7.61 -3.16 -7.64
C PHE A 64 -7.36 -1.77 -8.18
N ARG A 65 -8.24 -1.33 -9.10
CA ARG A 65 -8.18 0.02 -9.64
C ARG A 65 -9.07 0.90 -8.79
N TYR A 66 -8.60 2.12 -8.55
CA TYR A 66 -9.29 3.05 -7.67
C TYR A 66 -8.98 4.47 -8.12
N ALA A 67 -9.94 5.36 -7.96
CA ALA A 67 -9.76 6.78 -8.22
C ALA A 67 -10.37 7.58 -7.09
N ALA A 68 -9.55 8.34 -6.40
CA ALA A 68 -10.04 9.33 -5.44
C ALA A 68 -10.69 10.49 -6.21
N LYS A 69 -11.50 11.29 -5.52
CA LYS A 69 -12.23 12.38 -6.16
C LYS A 69 -11.32 13.36 -6.90
N SER A 70 -10.13 13.60 -6.36
CA SER A 70 -9.19 14.56 -6.94
C SER A 70 -8.35 13.98 -8.07
N TRP A 71 -8.48 12.69 -8.35
CA TRP A 71 -7.67 12.05 -9.40
C TRP A 71 -8.39 12.10 -10.72
N LYS A 72 -7.63 12.31 -11.78
CA LYS A 72 -8.17 12.34 -13.15
C LYS A 72 -8.28 10.95 -13.76
N VAL A 73 -7.54 9.99 -13.23
CA VAL A 73 -7.50 8.63 -13.76
C VAL A 73 -7.49 7.63 -12.61
N GLU A 74 -7.89 6.41 -12.91
CA GLU A 74 -7.75 5.32 -11.95
C GLU A 74 -6.30 4.89 -11.84
N ARG A 75 -5.93 4.43 -10.65
CA ARG A 75 -4.58 3.93 -10.40
C ARG A 75 -4.65 2.63 -9.62
N ARG A 76 -3.59 1.86 -9.70
CA ARG A 76 -3.50 0.58 -9.00
C ARG A 76 -3.28 0.83 -7.52
N VAL A 77 -4.15 0.24 -6.70
CA VAL A 77 -4.02 0.26 -5.25
C VAL A 77 -3.78 -1.16 -4.79
N ILE A 78 -2.79 -1.34 -3.93
CA ILE A 78 -2.51 -2.62 -3.29
C ILE A 78 -2.95 -2.52 -1.84
N ALA A 79 -3.68 -3.52 -1.38
CA ALA A 79 -4.14 -3.60 0.00
C ALA A 79 -3.44 -4.73 0.72
N ARG A 80 -3.02 -4.46 1.95
CA ARG A 80 -2.54 -5.47 2.88
C ARG A 80 -3.50 -5.50 4.06
N VAL A 81 -4.11 -6.64 4.27
CA VAL A 81 -5.01 -6.84 5.41
C VAL A 81 -4.36 -7.84 6.36
N GLU A 82 -4.36 -7.52 7.64
CA GLU A 82 -3.78 -8.40 8.65
C GLU A 82 -4.80 -8.62 9.76
N ALA A 83 -5.10 -9.88 10.03
CA ALA A 83 -5.94 -10.26 11.16
C ALA A 83 -5.04 -10.73 12.29
N GLY A 84 -5.21 -10.13 13.47
CA GLY A 84 -4.42 -10.46 14.63
C GLY A 84 -5.28 -10.54 15.89
N PRO A 85 -4.66 -10.73 17.05
CA PRO A 85 -5.40 -10.85 18.30
C PRO A 85 -6.27 -9.66 18.64
N GLN A 86 -5.89 -8.47 18.15
CA GLN A 86 -6.62 -7.24 18.45
C GLN A 86 -7.52 -6.78 17.33
N GLY A 87 -7.75 -7.62 16.32
CA GLY A 87 -8.63 -7.30 15.22
C GLY A 87 -7.89 -7.21 13.91
N ALA A 88 -8.55 -6.61 12.93
CA ALA A 88 -7.99 -6.49 11.58
C ALA A 88 -7.42 -5.09 11.36
N ASP A 89 -6.33 -5.04 10.59
CA ASP A 89 -5.68 -3.79 10.19
C ASP A 89 -5.51 -3.81 8.68
N SER A 90 -5.88 -2.72 8.03
CA SER A 90 -5.78 -2.61 6.58
C SER A 90 -4.88 -1.43 6.22
N ARG A 91 -3.95 -1.68 5.30
CA ARG A 91 -3.04 -0.67 4.78
C ARG A 91 -3.12 -0.65 3.28
N PHE A 92 -2.92 0.53 2.70
CA PHE A 92 -3.05 0.71 1.26
C PHE A 92 -1.84 1.45 0.71
N ILE A 93 -1.43 1.07 -0.49
CA ILE A 93 -0.41 1.79 -1.25
C ILE A 93 -0.89 1.98 -2.68
N ILE A 94 -0.37 3.01 -3.34
CA ILE A 94 -0.63 3.29 -4.75
C ILE A 94 0.66 3.09 -5.51
N THR A 95 0.59 2.48 -6.68
CA THR A 95 1.80 2.25 -7.46
C THR A 95 1.50 2.15 -8.95
N ASN A 96 2.49 2.50 -9.77
CA ASN A 96 2.46 2.22 -11.19
C ASN A 96 3.46 1.12 -11.56
N LEU A 97 4.03 0.46 -10.55
CA LEU A 97 4.99 -0.62 -10.80
C LEU A 97 4.27 -1.92 -11.11
N PRO A 98 4.85 -2.74 -11.98
CA PRO A 98 4.32 -4.10 -12.18
C PRO A 98 4.79 -5.02 -11.05
N GLY A 99 4.11 -6.14 -10.89
CA GLY A 99 4.52 -7.14 -9.93
C GLY A 99 3.37 -7.58 -9.04
N LEU A 100 3.62 -8.61 -8.25
CA LEU A 100 2.64 -9.17 -7.34
C LEU A 100 2.44 -8.26 -6.13
N PRO A 101 1.20 -8.13 -5.65
CA PRO A 101 0.90 -7.23 -4.54
C PRO A 101 1.76 -7.47 -3.31
N LYS A 102 1.91 -8.72 -2.90
CA LYS A 102 2.70 -9.04 -1.70
C LYS A 102 4.15 -8.63 -1.86
N ALA A 103 4.74 -8.93 -3.03
CA ALA A 103 6.13 -8.60 -3.27
C ALA A 103 6.36 -7.10 -3.29
N LEU A 104 5.46 -6.34 -3.93
CA LEU A 104 5.58 -4.89 -3.97
C LEU A 104 5.44 -4.29 -2.58
N TYR A 105 4.48 -4.79 -1.81
CA TYR A 105 4.27 -4.26 -0.47
C TYR A 105 5.46 -4.58 0.45
N GLU A 106 5.85 -5.85 0.52
CA GLU A 106 6.84 -6.28 1.49
C GLU A 106 8.27 -5.97 1.09
N LYS A 107 8.60 -6.19 -0.19
CA LYS A 107 10.00 -6.09 -0.62
C LYS A 107 10.37 -4.74 -1.19
N VAL A 108 9.41 -3.96 -1.65
CA VAL A 108 9.68 -2.65 -2.22
C VAL A 108 9.24 -1.55 -1.27
N TYR A 109 7.95 -1.52 -0.92
CA TYR A 109 7.43 -0.43 -0.09
C TYR A 109 8.01 -0.45 1.33
N CYS A 110 7.94 -1.59 1.99
CA CYS A 110 8.46 -1.69 3.37
C CYS A 110 9.97 -1.52 3.42
N ALA A 111 10.68 -2.06 2.43
CA ALA A 111 12.12 -1.89 2.37
C ALA A 111 12.52 -0.43 2.17
N ARG A 112 11.79 0.31 1.33
CA ARG A 112 12.02 1.75 1.16
C ARG A 112 11.80 2.50 2.46
N GLY A 113 10.72 2.18 3.16
CA GLY A 113 10.44 2.83 4.43
C GLY A 113 11.56 2.61 5.42
N GLN A 114 12.06 1.37 5.49
CA GLN A 114 13.19 1.07 6.36
C GLN A 114 14.45 1.80 5.93
N ALA A 115 14.70 1.85 4.63
CA ALA A 115 15.87 2.52 4.10
C ALA A 115 15.85 4.01 4.37
N GLU A 116 14.66 4.60 4.45
CA GLU A 116 14.50 6.02 4.72
C GLU A 116 14.49 6.36 6.19
N ASN A 117 14.58 5.36 7.07
CA ASN A 117 14.57 5.58 8.50
C ASN A 117 15.93 5.20 9.09
N PRO A 118 16.86 6.16 9.18
CA PRO A 118 18.22 5.86 9.67
C PRO A 118 18.23 5.26 11.06
N ARG A 119 17.27 5.61 11.89
CA ARG A 119 17.23 5.10 13.25
C ARG A 119 17.06 3.60 13.30
N LEU A 120 16.14 3.07 12.48
CA LEU A 120 15.94 1.64 12.42
C LEU A 120 17.17 0.94 11.87
N ARG A 121 17.75 1.51 10.84
CA ARG A 121 18.95 0.93 10.25
C ARG A 121 20.14 1.02 11.17
N GLY A 122 20.30 2.15 11.83
CA GLY A 122 21.37 2.33 12.79
C GLY A 122 21.30 1.33 13.91
N GLY A 123 20.10 1.02 14.37
CA GLY A 123 19.93 0.04 15.41
C GLY A 123 20.34 -1.36 15.01
N ARG A 124 20.26 -1.65 13.71
CA ARG A 124 20.66 -2.97 13.21
C ARG A 124 22.14 -3.04 12.88
N LEU A 125 22.68 -1.93 12.58
CA LEU A 125 24.08 -1.88 12.20
C LEU A 125 24.98 -1.93 13.41
#